data_ef55c7b09141b038e6c6dbe654d545fe
#
_entry.id   ef55c7b09141b038e6c6dbe654d545fe
#
_cell.length_a   1.000
_cell.length_b   1.000
_cell.length_c   1.000
_cell.angle_alpha   90.00
_cell.angle_beta   90.00
_cell.angle_gamma   90.00
#
_symmetry.space_group_name_H-M   'P 1'
#
loop_
_entity.id
_entity.type
_entity.pdbx_description
1 polymer ?
#
loop_
_entity_poly.entity_id
_entity_poly.type
_entity_poly.pdbx_seq_one_letter_code
_entity_poly.pdbx_strand_id
1 'polypeptide(L)'
;LGAPKSNTGRLTRCHRYKEKRMIFKRFKEDTDAFMARDPAAQSRFEVVLCYPGFHALLFYRASNWLWRNNWRLLGRFVSTIGKLLTLIEIHPGAEIGRRFVIDHGTGVVIGETSIIGDDVTLYQGVTLGGVSPSVDSHMQVDQKRHPTLANDVIIGSGAQILGPITIGESARVGANAVVHKDVPAGVTAVGIPAKVVMPRDKTKAKEFVAYGEPVDGVPDPVLRTIEDLRHQVTALMKHVDKLENRLDGEAGGEGDTSAMSGDKGSKKKVVAASGGKS
;
A
#
# COMPACT_ATOMS: atom_id res chain seq x y z
N LEU A 1 -41.06 51.98 28.92
CA LEU A 1 -40.78 50.54 28.92
C LEU A 1 -39.90 50.23 27.72
N GLY A 2 -38.55 50.16 27.94
CA GLY A 2 -37.55 49.86 26.91
C GLY A 2 -37.45 48.38 26.70
N ALA A 3 -37.58 47.91 25.44
CA ALA A 3 -37.37 46.51 25.05
C ALA A 3 -35.90 46.09 25.23
N PRO A 4 -35.62 44.89 25.67
CA PRO A 4 -34.24 44.42 25.85
C PRO A 4 -33.56 44.25 24.50
N LYS A 5 -32.37 44.88 24.30
CA LYS A 5 -31.53 44.74 23.12
C LYS A 5 -31.05 43.27 23.01
N SER A 6 -31.45 42.61 21.92
CA SER A 6 -31.15 41.20 21.64
C SER A 6 -29.61 40.91 21.67
N ASN A 7 -29.21 39.93 22.46
CA ASN A 7 -27.85 39.53 22.74
C ASN A 7 -27.24 38.61 21.63
N THR A 8 -27.82 38.64 20.43
CA THR A 8 -27.49 37.77 19.29
C THR A 8 -26.08 38.02 18.71
N GLY A 9 -25.58 39.25 18.79
CA GLY A 9 -24.27 39.61 18.26
C GLY A 9 -23.07 39.07 19.07
N ARG A 10 -23.28 38.78 20.36
CA ARG A 10 -22.18 38.30 21.24
C ARG A 10 -21.96 36.80 21.08
N LEU A 11 -23.01 36.02 20.85
CA LEU A 11 -22.96 34.59 20.63
C LEU A 11 -22.30 34.23 19.29
N THR A 12 -22.61 34.98 18.22
CA THR A 12 -22.01 34.79 16.90
C THR A 12 -20.52 35.14 16.87
N ARG A 13 -20.09 36.14 17.64
CA ARG A 13 -18.66 36.52 17.73
C ARG A 13 -17.86 35.48 18.51
N CYS A 14 -18.39 34.92 19.59
CA CYS A 14 -17.74 33.87 20.37
C CYS A 14 -17.62 32.56 19.57
N HIS A 15 -18.62 32.18 18.81
CA HIS A 15 -18.61 30.98 17.95
C HIS A 15 -17.56 31.12 16.84
N ARG A 16 -17.52 32.26 16.16
CA ARG A 16 -16.55 32.55 15.10
C ARG A 16 -15.10 32.60 15.63
N TYR A 17 -14.89 33.04 16.87
CA TYR A 17 -13.59 33.05 17.51
C TYR A 17 -13.10 31.64 17.86
N LYS A 18 -14.00 30.77 18.34
CA LYS A 18 -13.72 29.36 18.61
C LYS A 18 -13.37 28.60 17.31
N GLU A 19 -14.12 28.84 16.23
CA GLU A 19 -13.85 28.23 14.91
C GLU A 19 -12.49 28.65 14.35
N LYS A 20 -12.18 29.94 14.35
CA LYS A 20 -10.85 30.43 13.93
C LYS A 20 -9.71 29.79 14.74
N ARG A 21 -9.88 29.68 16.06
CA ARG A 21 -8.88 29.06 16.93
C ARG A 21 -8.70 27.57 16.63
N MET A 22 -9.76 26.86 16.27
CA MET A 22 -9.67 25.45 15.85
C MET A 22 -8.97 25.30 14.49
N ILE A 23 -9.23 26.18 13.53
CA ILE A 23 -8.55 26.16 12.21
C ILE A 23 -7.05 26.38 12.38
N PHE A 24 -6.64 27.40 13.14
CA PHE A 24 -5.23 27.67 13.43
C PHE A 24 -4.54 26.51 14.17
N LYS A 25 -5.26 25.89 15.12
CA LYS A 25 -4.76 24.72 15.84
C LYS A 25 -4.50 23.54 14.89
N ARG A 26 -5.46 23.23 14.01
CA ARG A 26 -5.30 22.17 13.00
C ARG A 26 -4.16 22.47 12.03
N PHE A 27 -4.07 23.69 11.53
CA PHE A 27 -2.98 24.10 10.65
C PHE A 27 -1.60 23.88 11.28
N LYS A 28 -1.46 24.28 12.56
CA LYS A 28 -0.23 24.04 13.30
C LYS A 28 0.05 22.56 13.51
N GLU A 29 -0.95 21.78 13.89
CA GLU A 29 -0.82 20.32 14.08
C GLU A 29 -0.38 19.61 12.80
N ASP A 30 -0.90 20.04 11.65
CA ASP A 30 -0.51 19.43 10.38
C ASP A 30 0.93 19.79 10.02
N THR A 31 1.31 21.08 10.09
CA THR A 31 2.72 21.47 9.83
C THR A 31 3.68 20.76 10.78
N ASP A 32 3.33 20.63 12.06
CA ASP A 32 4.12 19.88 13.04
C ASP A 32 4.22 18.39 12.70
N ALA A 33 3.15 17.81 12.15
CA ALA A 33 3.14 16.40 11.72
C ALA A 33 4.07 16.14 10.52
N PHE A 34 4.10 17.05 9.54
CA PHE A 34 5.06 16.98 8.43
C PHE A 34 6.50 17.11 8.92
N MET A 35 6.77 18.11 9.77
CA MET A 35 8.10 18.30 10.38
C MET A 35 8.58 17.09 11.18
N ALA A 36 7.67 16.38 11.84
CA ALA A 36 8.01 15.21 12.67
C ALA A 36 8.29 13.94 11.85
N ARG A 37 7.78 13.85 10.61
CA ARG A 37 7.85 12.63 9.80
C ARG A 37 8.79 12.73 8.62
N ASP A 38 9.12 13.93 8.17
CA ASP A 38 10.11 14.15 7.13
C ASP A 38 11.37 14.81 7.70
N PRO A 39 12.49 14.05 7.80
CA PRO A 39 13.77 14.59 8.26
C PRO A 39 14.31 15.73 7.37
N ALA A 40 13.88 15.83 6.11
CA ALA A 40 14.28 16.87 5.19
C ALA A 40 13.58 18.22 5.46
N ALA A 41 12.45 18.22 6.17
CA ALA A 41 11.70 19.44 6.50
C ALA A 41 12.45 20.29 7.53
N GLN A 42 13.00 21.43 7.10
CA GLN A 42 13.80 22.31 7.96
C GLN A 42 12.95 23.35 8.70
N SER A 43 11.79 23.72 8.16
CA SER A 43 10.94 24.75 8.78
C SER A 43 9.46 24.57 8.40
N ARG A 44 8.56 25.03 9.30
CA ARG A 44 7.11 25.05 9.00
C ARG A 44 6.79 25.94 7.79
N PHE A 45 7.60 26.97 7.54
CA PHE A 45 7.41 27.87 6.39
C PHE A 45 7.69 27.10 5.08
N GLU A 46 8.72 26.27 5.07
CA GLU A 46 9.03 25.38 3.96
C GLU A 46 7.89 24.38 3.70
N VAL A 47 7.35 23.74 4.75
CA VAL A 47 6.19 22.85 4.63
C VAL A 47 5.00 23.56 3.98
N VAL A 48 4.71 24.79 4.40
CA VAL A 48 3.58 25.58 3.87
C VAL A 48 3.78 25.96 2.40
N LEU A 49 5.03 26.24 1.97
CA LEU A 49 5.31 26.70 0.61
C LEU A 49 5.62 25.58 -0.38
N CYS A 50 6.29 24.52 0.07
CA CYS A 50 6.93 23.57 -0.83
C CYS A 50 6.34 22.14 -0.79
N TYR A 51 5.47 21.83 0.17
CA TYR A 51 4.98 20.45 0.34
C TYR A 51 3.63 20.23 -0.35
N PRO A 52 3.60 19.49 -1.47
CA PRO A 52 2.35 19.25 -2.21
C PRO A 52 1.32 18.45 -1.40
N GLY A 53 1.75 17.54 -0.52
CA GLY A 53 0.87 16.81 0.40
C GLY A 53 0.14 17.74 1.37
N PHE A 54 0.82 18.77 1.89
CA PHE A 54 0.21 19.79 2.73
C PHE A 54 -0.82 20.62 1.95
N HIS A 55 -0.47 21.05 0.72
CA HIS A 55 -1.39 21.79 -0.15
C HIS A 55 -2.64 20.95 -0.48
N ALA A 56 -2.47 19.66 -0.80
CA ALA A 56 -3.57 18.74 -1.07
C ALA A 56 -4.54 18.66 0.11
N LEU A 57 -4.03 18.65 1.36
CA LEU A 57 -4.87 18.69 2.56
C LEU A 57 -5.67 19.98 2.69
N LEU A 58 -5.10 21.12 2.32
CA LEU A 58 -5.83 22.40 2.34
C LEU A 58 -6.97 22.39 1.31
N PHE A 59 -6.72 21.94 0.08
CA PHE A 59 -7.74 21.77 -0.95
C PHE A 59 -8.82 20.77 -0.52
N TYR A 60 -8.41 19.63 0.06
CA TYR A 60 -9.35 18.65 0.60
C TYR A 60 -10.25 19.25 1.67
N ARG A 61 -9.74 20.00 2.63
CA ARG A 61 -10.55 20.60 3.68
C ARG A 61 -11.58 21.57 3.13
N ALA A 62 -11.18 22.40 2.17
CA ALA A 62 -12.09 23.31 1.49
C ALA A 62 -13.17 22.54 0.72
N SER A 63 -12.77 21.54 -0.05
CA SER A 63 -13.68 20.72 -0.85
C SER A 63 -14.62 19.87 0.02
N ASN A 64 -14.12 19.30 1.13
CA ASN A 64 -14.91 18.52 2.08
C ASN A 64 -15.94 19.40 2.82
N TRP A 65 -15.56 20.62 3.18
CA TRP A 65 -16.50 21.57 3.77
C TRP A 65 -17.65 21.90 2.79
N LEU A 66 -17.35 22.19 1.53
CA LEU A 66 -18.37 22.40 0.49
C LEU A 66 -19.25 21.17 0.32
N TRP A 67 -18.65 19.98 0.26
CA TRP A 67 -19.35 18.70 0.12
C TRP A 67 -20.34 18.46 1.27
N ARG A 68 -19.92 18.69 2.50
CA ARG A 68 -20.76 18.54 3.70
C ARG A 68 -21.88 19.56 3.78
N ASN A 69 -21.72 20.71 3.14
CA ASN A 69 -22.78 21.73 3.02
C ASN A 69 -23.66 21.56 1.77
N ASN A 70 -23.69 20.37 1.16
CA ASN A 70 -24.45 20.01 -0.04
C ASN A 70 -24.04 20.75 -1.34
N TRP A 71 -22.93 21.49 -1.34
CA TRP A 71 -22.37 22.14 -2.54
C TRP A 71 -21.47 21.17 -3.28
N ARG A 72 -22.03 19.99 -3.64
CA ARG A 72 -21.28 18.84 -4.13
C ARG A 72 -20.48 19.15 -5.39
N LEU A 73 -21.08 19.86 -6.36
CA LEU A 73 -20.40 20.24 -7.61
C LEU A 73 -19.17 21.14 -7.34
N LEU A 74 -19.33 22.17 -6.49
CA LEU A 74 -18.21 23.05 -6.11
C LEU A 74 -17.14 22.29 -5.31
N GLY A 75 -17.54 21.40 -4.42
CA GLY A 75 -16.60 20.53 -3.71
C GLY A 75 -15.76 19.69 -4.67
N ARG A 76 -16.40 19.07 -5.68
CA ARG A 76 -15.68 18.31 -6.74
C ARG A 76 -14.76 19.20 -7.55
N PHE A 77 -15.22 20.40 -7.92
CA PHE A 77 -14.42 21.34 -8.69
C PHE A 77 -13.17 21.78 -7.93
N VAL A 78 -13.29 22.15 -6.63
CA VAL A 78 -12.13 22.50 -5.78
C VAL A 78 -11.17 21.30 -5.62
N SER A 79 -11.70 20.09 -5.46
CA SER A 79 -10.88 18.87 -5.41
C SER A 79 -10.10 18.65 -6.71
N THR A 80 -10.73 18.91 -7.88
CA THR A 80 -10.07 18.81 -9.18
C THR A 80 -8.94 19.83 -9.34
N ILE A 81 -9.14 21.08 -8.88
CA ILE A 81 -8.06 22.08 -8.85
C ILE A 81 -6.91 21.60 -7.97
N GLY A 82 -7.21 21.08 -6.78
CA GLY A 82 -6.20 20.51 -5.88
C GLY A 82 -5.38 19.40 -6.56
N LYS A 83 -6.05 18.46 -7.24
CA LYS A 83 -5.40 17.40 -8.03
C LYS A 83 -4.47 17.95 -9.11
N LEU A 84 -4.92 18.96 -9.87
CA LEU A 84 -4.13 19.54 -10.95
C LEU A 84 -2.86 20.23 -10.44
N LEU A 85 -2.93 20.87 -9.27
CA LEU A 85 -1.81 21.61 -8.69
C LEU A 85 -0.83 20.72 -7.90
N THR A 86 -1.32 19.62 -7.31
CA THR A 86 -0.53 18.78 -6.38
C THR A 86 -0.25 17.39 -6.92
N LEU A 87 -0.93 16.97 -7.99
CA LEU A 87 -0.94 15.58 -8.51
C LEU A 87 -1.43 14.55 -7.48
N ILE A 88 -2.21 15.01 -6.50
CA ILE A 88 -2.81 14.19 -5.43
C ILE A 88 -4.33 14.30 -5.55
N GLU A 89 -5.00 13.17 -5.70
CA GLU A 89 -6.45 13.12 -5.76
C GLU A 89 -7.04 12.71 -4.42
N ILE A 90 -7.82 13.62 -3.82
CA ILE A 90 -8.59 13.31 -2.60
C ILE A 90 -10.05 13.62 -2.89
N HIS A 91 -10.90 12.58 -2.85
CA HIS A 91 -12.34 12.79 -3.01
C HIS A 91 -12.91 13.60 -1.83
N PRO A 92 -13.73 14.64 -2.07
CA PRO A 92 -14.25 15.47 -0.99
C PRO A 92 -15.16 14.73 0.01
N GLY A 93 -15.69 13.57 -0.36
CA GLY A 93 -16.47 12.70 0.53
C GLY A 93 -15.64 11.85 1.49
N ALA A 94 -14.33 11.73 1.30
CA ALA A 94 -13.48 10.99 2.21
C ALA A 94 -13.47 11.60 3.62
N GLU A 95 -13.25 10.76 4.63
CA GLU A 95 -13.10 11.19 6.03
C GLU A 95 -11.64 11.05 6.45
N ILE A 96 -11.02 12.17 6.82
CA ILE A 96 -9.60 12.21 7.19
C ILE A 96 -9.44 12.80 8.59
N GLY A 97 -8.77 12.05 9.45
CA GLY A 97 -8.46 12.41 10.83
C GLY A 97 -7.42 13.52 10.96
N ARG A 98 -6.74 13.55 12.09
CA ARG A 98 -5.77 14.59 12.45
C ARG A 98 -4.35 14.12 12.15
N ARG A 99 -3.44 15.09 11.94
CA ARG A 99 -2.00 14.84 11.73
C ARG A 99 -1.72 13.82 10.62
N PHE A 100 -2.58 13.83 9.60
CA PHE A 100 -2.43 13.03 8.41
C PHE A 100 -1.32 13.64 7.52
N VAL A 101 -0.40 12.82 7.06
CA VAL A 101 0.72 13.24 6.22
C VAL A 101 0.70 12.46 4.90
N ILE A 102 0.88 13.18 3.81
CA ILE A 102 1.18 12.61 2.49
C ILE A 102 2.59 13.08 2.13
N ASP A 103 3.53 12.16 2.17
CA ASP A 103 4.92 12.43 1.86
C ASP A 103 5.18 12.18 0.38
N HIS A 104 5.91 13.11 -0.28
CA HIS A 104 6.06 13.21 -1.73
C HIS A 104 4.74 13.36 -2.51
N GLY A 105 3.83 12.45 -2.39
CA GLY A 105 2.41 12.50 -2.72
C GLY A 105 2.03 12.31 -4.18
N THR A 106 2.91 12.49 -5.15
CA THR A 106 2.57 12.35 -6.58
C THR A 106 1.87 11.02 -6.86
N GLY A 107 0.68 11.08 -7.49
CA GLY A 107 -0.08 9.89 -7.87
C GLY A 107 -0.88 9.24 -6.73
N VAL A 108 -0.97 9.86 -5.56
CA VAL A 108 -1.87 9.38 -4.48
C VAL A 108 -3.32 9.57 -4.90
N VAL A 109 -4.14 8.53 -4.67
CA VAL A 109 -5.59 8.56 -4.92
C VAL A 109 -6.33 8.09 -3.68
N ILE A 110 -7.21 8.94 -3.15
CA ILE A 110 -8.08 8.64 -2.00
C ILE A 110 -9.54 8.69 -2.44
N GLY A 111 -10.18 7.51 -2.48
CA GLY A 111 -11.56 7.35 -2.93
C GLY A 111 -12.60 7.89 -1.95
N GLU A 112 -13.83 8.06 -2.46
CA GLU A 112 -14.97 8.73 -1.80
C GLU A 112 -15.30 8.24 -0.39
N THR A 113 -15.37 6.92 -0.19
CA THR A 113 -15.80 6.31 1.07
C THR A 113 -14.62 5.86 1.93
N SER A 114 -13.40 6.37 1.65
CA SER A 114 -12.22 6.11 2.50
C SER A 114 -12.39 6.76 3.86
N ILE A 115 -12.00 6.04 4.90
CA ILE A 115 -11.93 6.54 6.28
C ILE A 115 -10.48 6.42 6.73
N ILE A 116 -9.90 7.53 7.15
CA ILE A 116 -8.49 7.61 7.57
C ILE A 116 -8.45 8.15 9.00
N GLY A 117 -7.86 7.38 9.90
CA GLY A 117 -7.69 7.73 11.30
C GLY A 117 -6.67 8.85 11.53
N ASP A 118 -6.30 9.03 12.79
CA ASP A 118 -5.29 9.99 13.22
C ASP A 118 -3.88 9.43 12.98
N ASP A 119 -2.90 10.32 12.76
CA ASP A 119 -1.47 9.99 12.64
C ASP A 119 -1.10 9.06 11.49
N VAL A 120 -1.93 8.98 10.45
CA VAL A 120 -1.66 8.14 9.27
C VAL A 120 -0.67 8.82 8.33
N THR A 121 0.22 8.03 7.73
CA THR A 121 1.18 8.48 6.70
C THR A 121 1.00 7.69 5.42
N LEU A 122 0.87 8.39 4.29
CA LEU A 122 0.89 7.81 2.96
C LEU A 122 2.11 8.34 2.18
N TYR A 123 2.70 7.48 1.37
CA TYR A 123 3.73 7.86 0.42
C TYR A 123 3.17 7.99 -1.01
N GLN A 124 4.00 8.46 -1.94
CA GLN A 124 3.62 8.65 -3.34
C GLN A 124 3.05 7.37 -3.98
N GLY A 125 2.14 7.55 -4.94
CA GLY A 125 1.55 6.46 -5.72
C GLY A 125 0.59 5.54 -4.96
N VAL A 126 0.29 5.83 -3.69
CA VAL A 126 -0.67 5.03 -2.91
C VAL A 126 -2.08 5.23 -3.43
N THR A 127 -2.82 4.13 -3.60
CA THR A 127 -4.23 4.15 -3.95
C THR A 127 -5.09 3.55 -2.84
N LEU A 128 -6.05 4.32 -2.34
CA LEU A 128 -7.15 3.82 -1.51
C LEU A 128 -8.38 3.69 -2.41
N GLY A 129 -8.52 2.52 -3.05
CA GLY A 129 -9.45 2.28 -4.15
C GLY A 129 -10.55 1.27 -3.85
N GLY A 130 -11.50 1.14 -4.79
CA GLY A 130 -12.47 0.05 -4.82
C GLY A 130 -11.94 -1.16 -5.57
N VAL A 131 -12.55 -2.34 -5.39
CA VAL A 131 -12.17 -3.59 -6.09
C VAL A 131 -13.01 -3.79 -7.35
N SER A 132 -14.32 -3.48 -7.28
CA SER A 132 -15.24 -3.81 -8.35
C SER A 132 -15.11 -2.84 -9.53
N PRO A 133 -15.01 -3.35 -10.77
CA PRO A 133 -15.15 -2.52 -11.94
C PRO A 133 -16.55 -1.87 -11.98
N SER A 134 -16.69 -0.77 -12.70
CA SER A 134 -17.91 0.03 -12.76
C SER A 134 -19.03 -0.57 -13.62
N VAL A 135 -19.06 -1.89 -13.82
CA VAL A 135 -20.06 -2.58 -14.68
C VAL A 135 -21.49 -2.32 -14.17
N ASP A 136 -21.66 -2.30 -12.84
CA ASP A 136 -22.95 -1.94 -12.20
C ASP A 136 -22.77 -0.76 -11.25
N SER A 137 -22.30 0.36 -11.78
CA SER A 137 -21.93 1.54 -10.97
C SER A 137 -23.08 2.09 -10.13
N HIS A 138 -24.34 1.98 -10.61
CA HIS A 138 -25.52 2.42 -9.88
C HIS A 138 -25.77 1.62 -8.58
N MET A 139 -25.36 0.34 -8.54
CA MET A 139 -25.44 -0.49 -7.34
C MET A 139 -24.36 -0.16 -6.30
N GLN A 140 -23.33 0.58 -6.69
CA GLN A 140 -22.23 0.97 -5.81
C GLN A 140 -22.40 2.38 -5.22
N VAL A 141 -23.48 3.08 -5.59
CA VAL A 141 -23.82 4.38 -5.02
C VAL A 141 -24.14 4.22 -3.53
N ASP A 142 -23.62 5.10 -2.71
CA ASP A 142 -23.79 5.10 -1.24
C ASP A 142 -23.29 3.83 -0.52
N GLN A 143 -22.55 2.95 -1.20
CA GLN A 143 -21.93 1.76 -0.61
C GLN A 143 -20.50 2.05 -0.15
N LYS A 144 -20.12 1.47 0.99
CA LYS A 144 -18.72 1.44 1.45
C LYS A 144 -17.91 0.57 0.49
N ARG A 145 -17.01 1.19 -0.31
CA ARG A 145 -16.20 0.50 -1.34
C ARG A 145 -14.70 0.79 -1.25
N HIS A 146 -14.30 1.72 -0.38
CA HIS A 146 -12.91 2.12 -0.18
C HIS A 146 -12.45 1.75 1.23
N PRO A 147 -11.15 1.61 1.46
CA PRO A 147 -10.60 1.11 2.71
C PRO A 147 -10.82 2.06 3.91
N THR A 148 -10.68 1.47 5.09
CA THR A 148 -10.57 2.15 6.37
C THR A 148 -9.16 1.95 6.91
N LEU A 149 -8.46 3.04 7.19
CA LEU A 149 -7.17 3.03 7.88
C LEU A 149 -7.37 3.47 9.32
N ALA A 150 -6.98 2.64 10.28
CA ALA A 150 -6.99 3.00 11.70
C ALA A 150 -5.88 4.02 12.03
N ASN A 151 -5.69 4.33 13.31
CA ASN A 151 -4.67 5.30 13.72
C ASN A 151 -3.25 4.74 13.53
N ASP A 152 -2.28 5.65 13.37
CA ASP A 152 -0.85 5.35 13.29
C ASP A 152 -0.48 4.33 12.18
N VAL A 153 -1.25 4.28 11.10
CA VAL A 153 -0.96 3.42 9.94
C VAL A 153 0.05 4.10 9.02
N ILE A 154 1.01 3.33 8.49
CA ILE A 154 1.92 3.79 7.44
C ILE A 154 1.73 2.93 6.20
N ILE A 155 1.50 3.59 5.05
CA ILE A 155 1.36 2.94 3.75
C ILE A 155 2.53 3.33 2.87
N GLY A 156 3.36 2.36 2.52
CA GLY A 156 4.54 2.53 1.67
C GLY A 156 4.20 2.94 0.23
N SER A 157 5.20 3.48 -0.46
CA SER A 157 5.08 4.02 -1.81
C SER A 157 4.48 3.02 -2.80
N GLY A 158 3.57 3.49 -3.65
CA GLY A 158 2.95 2.68 -4.71
C GLY A 158 1.99 1.59 -4.24
N ALA A 159 1.75 1.44 -2.92
CA ALA A 159 0.86 0.39 -2.41
C ALA A 159 -0.59 0.63 -2.83
N GLN A 160 -1.28 -0.46 -3.17
CA GLN A 160 -2.67 -0.47 -3.61
C GLN A 160 -3.54 -1.11 -2.53
N ILE A 161 -4.37 -0.34 -1.86
CA ILE A 161 -5.29 -0.81 -0.81
C ILE A 161 -6.67 -0.81 -1.42
N LEU A 162 -7.23 -2.00 -1.65
CA LEU A 162 -8.40 -2.16 -2.51
C LEU A 162 -9.57 -2.79 -1.77
N GLY A 163 -10.73 -2.14 -1.86
CA GLY A 163 -12.00 -2.62 -1.31
C GLY A 163 -12.32 -2.05 0.07
N PRO A 164 -13.48 -2.44 0.63
CA PRO A 164 -13.95 -1.95 1.93
C PRO A 164 -13.25 -2.67 3.10
N ILE A 165 -11.93 -2.84 3.00
CA ILE A 165 -11.10 -3.51 3.98
C ILE A 165 -10.61 -2.57 5.07
N THR A 166 -10.16 -3.14 6.18
CA THR A 166 -9.62 -2.40 7.32
C THR A 166 -8.14 -2.69 7.51
N ILE A 167 -7.34 -1.63 7.58
CA ILE A 167 -5.94 -1.68 8.01
C ILE A 167 -5.91 -1.28 9.47
N GLY A 168 -5.52 -2.23 10.33
CA GLY A 168 -5.54 -2.07 11.79
C GLY A 168 -4.54 -1.04 12.31
N GLU A 169 -4.75 -0.61 13.56
CA GLU A 169 -3.94 0.41 14.23
C GLU A 169 -2.46 0.04 14.24
N SER A 170 -1.60 1.02 13.98
CA SER A 170 -0.14 0.85 13.92
C SER A 170 0.34 -0.20 12.90
N ALA A 171 -0.51 -0.65 11.98
CA ALA A 171 -0.09 -1.55 10.91
C ALA A 171 0.77 -0.81 9.87
N ARG A 172 1.63 -1.57 9.21
CA ARG A 172 2.51 -1.08 8.14
C ARG A 172 2.23 -1.84 6.84
N VAL A 173 2.18 -1.12 5.75
CA VAL A 173 2.07 -1.73 4.41
C VAL A 173 3.33 -1.38 3.63
N GLY A 174 4.01 -2.41 3.12
CA GLY A 174 5.23 -2.22 2.34
C GLY A 174 4.99 -1.56 0.99
N ALA A 175 6.07 -1.01 0.41
CA ALA A 175 6.01 -0.40 -0.90
C ALA A 175 5.52 -1.39 -1.97
N ASN A 176 4.72 -0.90 -2.93
CA ASN A 176 4.13 -1.66 -4.04
C ASN A 176 3.30 -2.89 -3.62
N ALA A 177 2.90 -2.99 -2.36
CA ALA A 177 2.04 -4.08 -1.92
C ALA A 177 0.60 -3.91 -2.45
N VAL A 178 -0.05 -5.04 -2.80
CA VAL A 178 -1.47 -5.06 -3.19
C VAL A 178 -2.29 -5.74 -2.10
N VAL A 179 -3.02 -4.94 -1.34
CA VAL A 179 -3.81 -5.38 -0.19
C VAL A 179 -5.30 -5.42 -0.55
N HIS A 180 -5.92 -6.59 -0.43
CA HIS A 180 -7.33 -6.81 -0.69
C HIS A 180 -8.04 -7.59 0.44
N LYS A 181 -7.38 -7.71 1.58
CA LYS A 181 -7.91 -8.33 2.82
C LYS A 181 -7.52 -7.47 4.01
N ASP A 182 -8.30 -7.60 5.09
CA ASP A 182 -8.00 -6.90 6.33
C ASP A 182 -6.60 -7.22 6.84
N VAL A 183 -5.94 -6.18 7.35
CA VAL A 183 -4.62 -6.28 7.99
C VAL A 183 -4.79 -6.03 9.49
N PRO A 184 -4.43 -6.98 10.35
CA PRO A 184 -4.51 -6.80 11.80
C PRO A 184 -3.67 -5.63 12.32
N ALA A 185 -3.96 -5.17 13.54
CA ALA A 185 -3.19 -4.11 14.18
C ALA A 185 -1.73 -4.54 14.47
N GLY A 186 -0.78 -3.61 14.33
CA GLY A 186 0.62 -3.77 14.69
C GLY A 186 1.42 -4.74 13.83
N VAL A 187 0.90 -5.17 12.68
CA VAL A 187 1.61 -6.08 11.77
C VAL A 187 2.04 -5.38 10.48
N THR A 188 2.95 -6.00 9.77
CA THR A 188 3.39 -5.54 8.44
C THR A 188 2.80 -6.43 7.35
N ALA A 189 2.25 -5.81 6.29
CA ALA A 189 1.74 -6.49 5.10
C ALA A 189 2.62 -6.13 3.89
N VAL A 190 3.12 -7.13 3.16
CA VAL A 190 4.02 -6.91 2.00
C VAL A 190 3.71 -7.87 0.86
N GLY A 191 4.03 -7.48 -0.36
CA GLY A 191 3.97 -8.32 -1.56
C GLY A 191 2.68 -8.18 -2.38
N ILE A 192 2.60 -8.95 -3.48
CA ILE A 192 1.50 -9.00 -4.46
C ILE A 192 1.09 -10.45 -4.68
N PRO A 193 -0.08 -10.91 -4.16
CA PRO A 193 -0.93 -10.26 -3.17
C PRO A 193 -0.24 -10.12 -1.81
N ALA A 194 -0.61 -9.10 -1.04
CA ALA A 194 0.02 -8.83 0.24
C ALA A 194 -0.21 -9.96 1.26
N LYS A 195 0.87 -10.32 1.93
CA LYS A 195 0.87 -11.30 3.04
C LYS A 195 1.30 -10.60 4.33
N VAL A 196 0.67 -10.97 5.43
CA VAL A 196 1.05 -10.47 6.75
C VAL A 196 2.37 -11.12 7.16
N VAL A 197 3.35 -10.28 7.50
CA VAL A 197 4.62 -10.69 8.07
C VAL A 197 4.64 -10.24 9.53
N MET A 198 4.69 -11.18 10.46
CA MET A 198 4.88 -10.83 11.87
C MET A 198 6.37 -10.60 12.12
N PRO A 199 6.78 -9.46 12.70
CA PRO A 199 8.16 -9.29 13.11
C PRO A 199 8.53 -10.39 14.12
N ARG A 200 9.64 -11.06 13.90
CA ARG A 200 10.20 -12.03 14.88
C ARG A 200 10.53 -11.39 16.22
N ASP A 201 10.70 -10.08 16.23
CA ASP A 201 11.10 -9.28 17.39
C ASP A 201 10.27 -7.99 17.46
N LYS A 202 9.52 -7.78 18.55
CA LYS A 202 8.68 -6.59 18.75
C LYS A 202 9.48 -5.27 18.75
N THR A 203 10.78 -5.33 19.06
CA THR A 203 11.67 -4.18 19.03
C THR A 203 12.00 -3.71 17.61
N LYS A 204 12.08 -4.64 16.66
CA LYS A 204 12.34 -4.33 15.22
C LYS A 204 11.11 -3.83 14.46
N ALA A 205 9.90 -3.99 14.98
CA ALA A 205 8.68 -3.47 14.36
C ALA A 205 8.65 -1.93 14.30
N LYS A 206 9.43 -1.24 15.14
CA LYS A 206 9.56 0.22 15.14
C LYS A 206 10.52 0.76 14.08
N GLU A 207 11.35 -0.10 13.50
CA GLU A 207 12.38 0.27 12.50
C GLU A 207 11.94 -0.02 11.05
N PHE A 208 10.65 -0.25 10.83
CA PHE A 208 10.14 -0.48 9.47
C PHE A 208 10.36 0.75 8.58
N VAL A 209 11.22 0.59 7.59
CA VAL A 209 11.48 1.62 6.58
C VAL A 209 10.46 1.47 5.45
N ALA A 210 9.57 2.44 5.30
CA ALA A 210 8.49 2.44 4.31
C ALA A 210 8.98 2.62 2.85
N TYR A 211 10.26 2.90 2.65
CA TYR A 211 10.87 3.17 1.33
C TYR A 211 11.22 1.93 0.51
N GLY A 212 10.96 0.72 0.99
CA GLY A 212 11.26 -0.51 0.25
C GLY A 212 12.72 -0.94 0.29
N GLU A 213 13.57 -0.30 1.08
CA GLU A 213 14.90 -0.82 1.37
C GLU A 213 14.81 -2.03 2.31
N PRO A 214 15.47 -3.15 2.00
CA PRO A 214 15.50 -4.28 2.90
C PRO A 214 16.22 -3.86 4.19
N VAL A 215 15.49 -3.87 5.31
CA VAL A 215 16.12 -3.79 6.63
C VAL A 215 16.95 -5.06 6.80
N ASP A 216 18.23 -4.93 7.04
CA ASP A 216 19.14 -6.06 7.27
C ASP A 216 18.50 -7.08 8.24
N GLY A 217 18.23 -8.28 7.73
CA GLY A 217 17.65 -9.39 8.48
C GLY A 217 16.17 -9.69 8.28
N VAL A 218 15.42 -8.94 7.44
CA VAL A 218 14.09 -9.36 6.95
C VAL A 218 14.23 -9.78 5.49
N PRO A 219 14.36 -11.08 5.18
CA PRO A 219 14.43 -11.55 3.81
C PRO A 219 13.14 -11.18 3.07
N ASP A 220 13.29 -10.64 1.85
CA ASP A 220 12.18 -10.43 0.94
C ASP A 220 11.33 -11.70 0.86
N PRO A 221 10.00 -11.63 1.08
CA PRO A 221 9.12 -12.80 0.97
C PRO A 221 9.21 -13.49 -0.40
N VAL A 222 9.52 -12.74 -1.46
CA VAL A 222 9.74 -13.28 -2.81
C VAL A 222 11.03 -14.07 -2.86
N LEU A 223 12.12 -13.54 -2.28
CA LEU A 223 13.40 -14.27 -2.20
C LEU A 223 13.27 -15.56 -1.39
N ARG A 224 12.56 -15.55 -0.27
CA ARG A 224 12.25 -16.78 0.49
C ARG A 224 11.46 -17.79 -0.34
N THR A 225 10.44 -17.34 -1.05
CA THR A 225 9.64 -18.23 -1.92
C THR A 225 10.52 -18.82 -3.03
N ILE A 226 11.44 -18.02 -3.60
CA ILE A 226 12.38 -18.47 -4.61
C ILE A 226 13.38 -19.48 -4.01
N GLU A 227 13.90 -19.24 -2.83
CA GLU A 227 14.79 -20.18 -2.12
C GLU A 227 14.08 -21.49 -1.79
N ASP A 228 12.85 -21.44 -1.26
CA ASP A 228 12.04 -22.64 -1.00
C ASP A 228 11.76 -23.44 -2.27
N LEU A 229 11.41 -22.76 -3.37
CA LEU A 229 11.23 -23.40 -4.68
C LEU A 229 12.53 -24.02 -5.20
N ARG A 230 13.67 -23.36 -5.06
CA ARG A 230 14.98 -23.92 -5.40
C ARG A 230 15.30 -25.16 -4.60
N HIS A 231 15.03 -25.17 -3.29
CA HIS A 231 15.19 -26.34 -2.45
C HIS A 231 14.29 -27.51 -2.88
N GLN A 232 13.02 -27.21 -3.21
CA GLN A 232 12.09 -28.24 -3.71
C GLN A 232 12.54 -28.81 -5.06
N VAL A 233 12.95 -27.97 -6.00
CA VAL A 233 13.49 -28.42 -7.31
C VAL A 233 14.73 -29.27 -7.11
N THR A 234 15.66 -28.87 -6.26
CA THR A 234 16.89 -29.65 -5.99
C THR A 234 16.56 -31.01 -5.33
N ALA A 235 15.58 -31.05 -4.43
CA ALA A 235 15.12 -32.31 -3.83
C ALA A 235 14.46 -33.24 -4.84
N LEU A 236 13.63 -32.68 -5.75
CA LEU A 236 13.02 -33.44 -6.84
C LEU A 236 14.05 -33.99 -7.82
N MET A 237 15.05 -33.19 -8.22
CA MET A 237 16.15 -33.64 -9.08
C MET A 237 16.90 -34.83 -8.46
N LYS A 238 17.26 -34.76 -7.16
CA LYS A 238 17.86 -35.89 -6.44
C LYS A 238 16.97 -37.11 -6.39
N HIS A 239 15.66 -36.93 -6.36
CA HIS A 239 14.73 -38.04 -6.34
C HIS A 239 14.62 -38.70 -7.72
N VAL A 240 14.64 -37.92 -8.80
CA VAL A 240 14.68 -38.39 -10.18
C VAL A 240 15.97 -39.18 -10.43
N ASP A 241 17.15 -38.62 -10.10
CA ASP A 241 18.42 -39.29 -10.22
C ASP A 241 18.45 -40.64 -9.48
N LYS A 242 17.84 -40.71 -8.29
CA LYS A 242 17.72 -41.93 -7.51
C LYS A 242 16.81 -42.97 -8.17
N LEU A 243 15.73 -42.54 -8.81
CA LEU A 243 14.82 -43.43 -9.54
C LEU A 243 15.49 -43.93 -10.84
N GLU A 244 16.17 -43.07 -11.59
CA GLU A 244 16.92 -43.44 -12.77
C GLU A 244 18.00 -44.46 -12.42
N ASN A 245 18.81 -44.24 -11.39
CA ASN A 245 19.82 -45.22 -10.93
C ASN A 245 19.19 -46.54 -10.46
N ARG A 246 17.94 -46.57 -9.97
CA ARG A 246 17.25 -47.81 -9.63
C ARG A 246 16.79 -48.58 -10.89
N LEU A 247 16.25 -47.85 -11.86
CA LEU A 247 15.81 -48.44 -13.14
C LEU A 247 16.98 -49.01 -13.91
N ASP A 248 18.11 -48.31 -13.94
CA ASP A 248 19.36 -48.79 -14.58
C ASP A 248 19.92 -50.01 -13.85
N GLY A 249 19.81 -50.06 -12.51
CA GLY A 249 20.24 -51.23 -11.70
C GLY A 249 19.33 -52.45 -11.87
N GLU A 250 18.04 -52.28 -12.09
CA GLU A 250 17.08 -53.35 -12.38
C GLU A 250 17.22 -53.84 -13.82
N ALA A 251 17.54 -52.97 -14.79
CA ALA A 251 17.80 -53.32 -16.18
C ALA A 251 19.13 -54.10 -16.40
N GLY A 252 20.08 -53.92 -15.46
CA GLY A 252 21.40 -54.64 -15.49
C GLY A 252 21.36 -56.02 -14.82
N GLY A 253 20.25 -56.41 -14.15
CA GLY A 253 20.14 -57.67 -13.40
C GLY A 253 19.54 -58.88 -14.15
N GLU A 254 19.01 -58.68 -15.35
CA GLU A 254 18.44 -59.77 -16.20
C GLU A 254 19.34 -60.05 -17.43
N GLY A 255 20.53 -60.61 -17.24
CA GLY A 255 21.37 -60.88 -18.39
C GLY A 255 22.57 -61.77 -18.12
N ASP A 256 22.38 -62.84 -17.34
CA ASP A 256 23.40 -63.90 -17.34
C ASP A 256 22.75 -65.29 -17.43
N THR A 257 22.32 -65.64 -18.65
CA THR A 257 22.30 -67.05 -19.11
C THR A 257 22.40 -67.08 -20.63
N SER A 258 23.42 -67.83 -21.04
CA SER A 258 23.63 -68.53 -22.34
C SER A 258 24.33 -67.76 -23.45
N ALA A 259 25.44 -68.31 -23.63
CA ALA A 259 26.43 -68.39 -24.69
C ALA A 259 25.91 -68.31 -26.16
N MET A 260 26.87 -67.90 -26.96
CA MET A 260 27.21 -68.29 -28.35
C MET A 260 26.80 -67.37 -29.50
N SER A 261 27.91 -66.99 -30.12
CA SER A 261 28.17 -66.81 -31.55
C SER A 261 27.65 -65.54 -32.28
N GLY A 262 28.60 -64.78 -32.74
CA GLY A 262 28.66 -64.42 -34.18
C GLY A 262 28.10 -63.06 -34.58
N ASP A 263 29.07 -62.31 -34.94
CA ASP A 263 29.14 -61.53 -36.16
C ASP A 263 28.89 -59.98 -36.12
N LYS A 264 29.83 -59.39 -36.76
CA LYS A 264 30.09 -58.00 -37.12
C LYS A 264 28.93 -57.09 -37.44
N GLY A 265 29.12 -55.84 -37.03
CA GLY A 265 28.82 -54.78 -37.98
C GLY A 265 27.99 -53.59 -37.51
N SER A 266 28.66 -52.46 -37.58
CA SER A 266 28.13 -51.15 -37.92
C SER A 266 27.91 -50.10 -36.81
N LYS A 267 28.85 -49.24 -36.77
CA LYS A 267 28.80 -47.91 -36.14
C LYS A 267 27.68 -47.05 -36.72
N LYS A 268 26.81 -46.45 -35.87
CA LYS A 268 26.13 -45.24 -36.20
C LYS A 268 26.31 -44.20 -35.08
N LYS A 269 27.14 -43.24 -35.39
CA LYS A 269 27.26 -41.95 -34.74
C LYS A 269 25.96 -41.17 -34.82
N VAL A 270 25.39 -40.73 -33.73
CA VAL A 270 24.38 -39.69 -33.74
C VAL A 270 25.00 -38.46 -33.09
N VAL A 271 25.00 -37.44 -33.89
CA VAL A 271 25.59 -36.14 -33.71
C VAL A 271 24.77 -35.33 -32.71
N ALA A 272 25.49 -34.65 -31.81
CA ALA A 272 24.98 -33.56 -31.02
C ALA A 272 24.60 -32.40 -31.95
N ALA A 273 23.43 -31.84 -31.72
CA ALA A 273 23.06 -30.53 -32.27
C ALA A 273 22.94 -29.53 -31.11
N SER A 274 23.97 -28.71 -31.08
CA SER A 274 24.00 -27.39 -30.37
C SER A 274 23.44 -26.31 -31.31
N GLY A 275 22.88 -25.29 -30.70
CA GLY A 275 22.66 -24.01 -31.36
C GLY A 275 21.18 -23.65 -31.44
N GLY A 276 20.75 -22.47 -31.19
CA GLY A 276 21.38 -21.18 -30.98
C GLY A 276 20.28 -20.12 -30.89
N LYS A 277 20.65 -19.12 -30.27
CA LYS A 277 20.17 -17.72 -30.29
C LYS A 277 19.02 -17.30 -31.25
N SER A 278 18.03 -16.67 -30.71
CA SER A 278 17.65 -15.25 -30.99
C SER A 278 16.60 -14.79 -29.98
#